data_1212ec23bbfa5dcabcc1af1c97db9e0c
#
_entry.id   1212ec23bbfa5dcabcc1af1c97db9e0c
#
_cell.length_a   1.000
_cell.length_b   1.000
_cell.length_c   1.000
_cell.angle_alpha   90.00
_cell.angle_beta   90.00
_cell.angle_gamma   90.00
#
_symmetry.space_group_name_H-M   'P 1'
#
loop_
_entity.id
_entity.type
_entity.pdbx_description
1 polymer ?
#
loop_
_entity_poly.entity_id
_entity_poly.type
_entity_poly.pdbx_seq_one_letter_code
_entity_poly.pdbx_strand_id
1 'polypeptide(L)'
;MNMRMPHPFSQSSPKRVGPLIRNRTLSSKTSLLVTLLCIGLTSVLLSCGGDRRESFYPSLADADKDGAITRGWIPDLLPGSSRAIHEVHEISPSTEWCAFEFLPTDSQGLRKNLKDVDALPPSVRRVPSPGVSWWPAVLNGNLNVEKIHRAGFKLYVAETARTSVTTEILLFAIDWPKGRGFFYSRRG
;
A
#
# COMPACT_ATOMS: atom_id res chain seq x y z
N MET A 1 -17.04 -91.19 24.58
CA MET A 1 -16.21 -91.99 23.67
C MET A 1 -14.94 -91.22 23.39
N ASN A 2 -13.93 -91.73 23.97
CA ASN A 2 -12.49 -91.42 23.86
C ASN A 2 -12.04 -90.96 22.48
N MET A 3 -11.11 -90.02 22.45
CA MET A 3 -9.72 -90.21 22.04
C MET A 3 -8.98 -88.87 21.81
N ARG A 4 -8.03 -88.65 22.68
CA ARG A 4 -6.59 -88.46 22.49
C ARG A 4 -6.12 -87.21 21.70
N MET A 5 -5.41 -86.42 22.45
CA MET A 5 -4.35 -85.53 21.99
C MET A 5 -3.17 -86.29 21.36
N PRO A 6 -2.38 -85.64 20.58
CA PRO A 6 -0.95 -85.53 20.94
C PRO A 6 -0.38 -84.10 20.85
N HIS A 7 0.61 -83.90 21.65
CA HIS A 7 1.60 -82.82 21.80
C HIS A 7 2.72 -82.93 20.75
N PRO A 8 3.77 -82.09 20.85
CA PRO A 8 3.93 -80.68 20.48
C PRO A 8 5.10 -80.57 19.48
N PHE A 9 5.12 -79.52 18.71
CA PHE A 9 6.33 -79.16 17.97
C PHE A 9 6.93 -77.85 18.47
N SER A 10 8.11 -77.97 19.05
CA SER A 10 9.05 -76.91 19.35
C SER A 10 9.52 -76.27 18.06
N GLN A 11 9.27 -74.96 17.87
CA GLN A 11 9.95 -74.22 16.82
C GLN A 11 10.76 -73.09 17.42
N SER A 12 12.04 -73.22 17.15
CA SER A 12 13.09 -72.29 17.46
C SER A 12 12.87 -70.91 16.86
N SER A 13 12.97 -69.87 17.68
CA SER A 13 12.93 -68.46 17.25
C SER A 13 14.14 -68.09 16.39
N PRO A 14 13.92 -67.39 15.26
CA PRO A 14 15.02 -66.75 14.55
C PRO A 14 15.42 -65.46 15.25
N LYS A 15 16.73 -65.31 15.53
CA LYS A 15 17.38 -64.08 15.99
C LYS A 15 17.15 -62.95 14.98
N ARG A 16 16.41 -61.95 15.38
CA ARG A 16 16.35 -60.66 14.63
C ARG A 16 17.67 -59.92 14.80
N VAL A 17 18.41 -59.85 13.69
CA VAL A 17 19.50 -58.90 13.56
C VAL A 17 18.86 -57.54 13.28
N GLY A 18 18.89 -56.65 14.27
CA GLY A 18 18.42 -55.27 14.10
C GLY A 18 19.38 -54.50 13.20
N PRO A 19 18.87 -53.59 12.35
CA PRO A 19 19.75 -52.74 11.56
C PRO A 19 20.45 -51.72 12.46
N LEU A 20 21.76 -51.70 12.38
CA LEU A 20 22.61 -50.67 12.99
C LEU A 20 22.27 -49.32 12.37
N ILE A 21 21.44 -48.57 13.04
CA ILE A 21 21.22 -47.13 12.75
C ILE A 21 22.52 -46.40 13.09
N ARG A 22 23.34 -46.19 12.08
CA ARG A 22 24.54 -45.36 12.17
C ARG A 22 24.11 -43.91 12.30
N ASN A 23 23.91 -43.40 13.54
CA ASN A 23 23.72 -42.00 13.79
C ASN A 23 24.98 -41.24 13.34
N ARG A 24 24.89 -40.69 12.09
CA ARG A 24 25.83 -39.65 11.67
C ARG A 24 25.49 -38.40 12.44
N THR A 25 26.22 -38.13 13.50
CA THR A 25 26.26 -36.81 14.13
C THR A 25 26.76 -35.82 13.06
N LEU A 26 25.84 -35.04 12.45
CA LEU A 26 26.26 -33.92 11.62
C LEU A 26 27.12 -33.00 12.48
N SER A 27 28.33 -32.71 11.99
CA SER A 27 29.24 -31.77 12.64
C SER A 27 28.50 -30.47 12.93
N SER A 28 28.61 -29.94 14.15
CA SER A 28 27.93 -28.72 14.60
C SER A 28 28.13 -27.51 13.68
N LYS A 29 29.25 -27.50 12.95
CA LYS A 29 29.59 -26.47 11.96
C LYS A 29 28.69 -26.52 10.72
N THR A 30 28.31 -27.71 10.23
CA THR A 30 27.39 -27.85 9.08
C THR A 30 25.96 -27.51 9.45
N SER A 31 25.52 -27.83 10.68
CA SER A 31 24.21 -27.46 11.18
C SER A 31 24.04 -25.94 11.28
N LEU A 32 25.07 -25.23 11.80
CA LEU A 32 25.05 -23.76 11.91
C LEU A 32 24.97 -23.08 10.52
N LEU A 33 25.69 -23.62 9.54
CA LEU A 33 25.73 -23.07 8.18
C LEU A 33 24.38 -23.22 7.47
N VAL A 34 23.70 -24.35 7.63
CA VAL A 34 22.37 -24.61 7.07
C VAL A 34 21.34 -23.71 7.72
N THR A 35 21.41 -23.51 9.05
CA THR A 35 20.47 -22.61 9.76
C THR A 35 20.63 -21.16 9.33
N LEU A 36 21.88 -20.67 9.18
CA LEU A 36 22.16 -19.33 8.66
C LEU A 36 21.69 -19.14 7.21
N LEU A 37 21.84 -20.16 6.36
CA LEU A 37 21.38 -20.11 4.99
C LEU A 37 19.84 -20.08 4.90
N CYS A 38 19.14 -20.82 5.76
CA CYS A 38 17.67 -20.80 5.83
C CYS A 38 17.13 -19.44 6.31
N ILE A 39 17.79 -18.79 7.30
CA ILE A 39 17.40 -17.47 7.80
C ILE A 39 17.65 -16.41 6.72
N GLY A 40 18.75 -16.50 5.97
CA GLY A 40 19.02 -15.59 4.84
C GLY A 40 18.01 -15.72 3.70
N LEU A 41 17.56 -16.92 3.40
CA LEU A 41 16.60 -17.17 2.31
C LEU A 41 15.18 -16.71 2.66
N THR A 42 14.77 -16.80 3.92
CA THR A 42 13.46 -16.31 4.36
C THR A 42 13.36 -14.77 4.35
N SER A 43 14.47 -14.07 4.56
CA SER A 43 14.50 -12.59 4.50
C SER A 43 14.28 -12.04 3.09
N VAL A 44 14.64 -12.78 2.05
CA VAL A 44 14.46 -12.37 0.65
C VAL A 44 13.01 -12.54 0.17
N LEU A 45 12.24 -13.46 0.77
CA LEU A 45 10.86 -13.73 0.36
C LEU A 45 9.84 -12.73 0.96
N LEU A 46 10.22 -11.93 1.95
CA LEU A 46 9.36 -10.89 2.53
C LEU A 46 9.42 -9.54 1.77
N SER A 47 10.23 -9.44 0.71
CA SER A 47 10.33 -8.23 -0.13
C SER A 47 9.34 -8.19 -1.29
N CYS A 48 8.26 -8.96 -1.26
CA CYS A 48 7.10 -8.74 -2.12
C CYS A 48 6.25 -7.59 -1.52
N GLY A 49 6.85 -6.40 -1.37
CA GLY A 49 6.14 -5.15 -1.16
C GLY A 49 5.36 -4.88 -2.44
N GLY A 50 4.02 -4.86 -2.33
CA GLY A 50 3.14 -4.57 -3.44
C GLY A 50 3.52 -3.26 -4.15
N ASP A 51 2.90 -3.02 -5.29
CA ASP A 51 3.03 -1.84 -6.16
C ASP A 51 2.66 -0.50 -5.48
N ARG A 52 2.66 -0.47 -4.14
CA ARG A 52 2.32 0.67 -3.30
C ARG A 52 3.55 1.29 -2.66
N ARG A 53 3.66 2.60 -2.74
CA ARG A 53 4.69 3.39 -2.08
C ARG A 53 4.07 4.54 -1.30
N GLU A 54 4.73 4.92 -0.20
CA GLU A 54 4.40 6.09 0.61
C GLU A 54 5.64 6.99 0.67
N SER A 55 5.43 8.29 0.50
CA SER A 55 6.48 9.30 0.49
C SER A 55 6.07 10.51 1.32
N PHE A 56 7.07 11.18 1.90
CA PHE A 56 6.90 12.44 2.59
C PHE A 56 7.89 13.47 2.06
N TYR A 57 7.40 14.66 1.73
CA TYR A 57 8.22 15.77 1.26
C TYR A 57 7.98 16.99 2.15
N PRO A 58 9.07 17.56 2.76
CA PRO A 58 8.95 18.76 3.57
C PRO A 58 8.41 19.95 2.78
N SER A 59 8.75 20.06 1.48
CA SER A 59 8.31 21.13 0.58
C SER A 59 7.99 20.62 -0.83
N LEU A 60 7.33 21.47 -1.63
CA LEU A 60 7.08 21.17 -3.04
C LEU A 60 8.41 21.07 -3.84
N ALA A 61 9.41 21.85 -3.49
CA ALA A 61 10.72 21.78 -4.10
C ALA A 61 11.45 20.44 -3.85
N ASP A 62 11.27 19.86 -2.66
CA ASP A 62 11.81 18.52 -2.36
C ASP A 62 11.09 17.44 -3.18
N ALA A 63 9.78 17.55 -3.36
CA ALA A 63 9.00 16.65 -4.20
C ALA A 63 9.39 16.75 -5.68
N ASP A 64 9.65 17.96 -6.17
CA ASP A 64 10.11 18.20 -7.54
C ASP A 64 11.51 17.63 -7.76
N LYS A 65 12.44 17.87 -6.84
CA LYS A 65 13.79 17.33 -6.87
C LYS A 65 13.82 15.80 -6.88
N ASP A 66 12.91 15.15 -6.16
CA ASP A 66 12.73 13.70 -6.21
C ASP A 66 12.07 13.23 -7.51
N GLY A 67 11.52 14.14 -8.32
CA GLY A 67 10.80 13.85 -9.55
C GLY A 67 9.37 13.35 -9.34
N ALA A 68 8.78 13.54 -8.17
CA ALA A 68 7.41 13.12 -7.87
C ALA A 68 6.38 13.86 -8.75
N ILE A 69 6.64 15.13 -9.05
CA ILE A 69 5.81 15.95 -9.95
C ILE A 69 5.95 15.44 -11.39
N THR A 70 7.17 15.23 -11.87
CA THR A 70 7.44 14.73 -13.23
C THR A 70 6.84 13.34 -13.47
N ARG A 71 6.86 12.47 -12.46
CA ARG A 71 6.19 11.16 -12.51
C ARG A 71 4.67 11.27 -12.40
N GLY A 72 4.17 12.44 -12.00
CA GLY A 72 2.76 12.76 -11.84
C GLY A 72 2.10 12.17 -10.61
N TRP A 73 2.87 11.79 -9.60
CA TRP A 73 2.35 11.39 -8.30
C TRP A 73 1.84 12.59 -7.50
N ILE A 74 2.41 13.75 -7.75
CA ILE A 74 1.98 15.04 -7.22
C ILE A 74 1.64 15.95 -8.39
N PRO A 75 0.45 16.56 -8.43
CA PRO A 75 0.08 17.47 -9.50
C PRO A 75 0.91 18.76 -9.45
N ASP A 76 1.26 19.29 -10.62
CA ASP A 76 2.04 20.52 -10.81
C ASP A 76 1.28 21.79 -10.45
N LEU A 77 -0.04 21.68 -10.19
CA LEU A 77 -0.92 22.80 -9.86
C LEU A 77 -0.92 23.17 -8.37
N LEU A 78 -0.15 22.47 -7.52
CA LEU A 78 -0.06 22.80 -6.10
C LEU A 78 0.60 24.19 -5.90
N PRO A 79 0.16 24.96 -4.86
CA PRO A 79 0.83 26.23 -4.52
C PRO A 79 2.32 26.07 -4.28
N GLY A 80 3.14 27.04 -4.67
CA GLY A 80 4.59 27.01 -4.43
C GLY A 80 4.96 26.94 -2.95
N SER A 81 4.09 27.44 -2.08
CA SER A 81 4.22 27.35 -0.61
C SER A 81 3.85 25.98 -0.04
N SER A 82 3.53 24.98 -0.86
CA SER A 82 3.13 23.66 -0.39
C SER A 82 4.23 22.98 0.39
N ARG A 83 3.84 22.43 1.55
CA ARG A 83 4.73 21.77 2.52
C ARG A 83 4.02 20.62 3.22
N ALA A 84 4.76 19.86 4.03
CA ALA A 84 4.26 18.69 4.74
C ALA A 84 3.45 17.78 3.81
N ILE A 85 4.02 17.50 2.64
CA ILE A 85 3.35 16.74 1.59
C ILE A 85 3.51 15.26 1.89
N HIS A 86 2.40 14.59 2.17
CA HIS A 86 2.30 13.15 2.28
C HIS A 86 1.68 12.60 1.00
N GLU A 87 2.28 11.58 0.45
CA GLU A 87 1.84 10.97 -0.80
C GLU A 87 1.83 9.45 -0.67
N VAL A 88 0.80 8.82 -1.19
CA VAL A 88 0.70 7.38 -1.41
C VAL A 88 0.26 7.15 -2.84
N HIS A 89 0.97 6.28 -3.55
CA HIS A 89 0.52 5.80 -4.85
C HIS A 89 0.52 4.28 -4.93
N GLU A 90 -0.38 3.77 -5.76
CA GLU A 90 -0.45 2.39 -6.21
C GLU A 90 -0.27 2.36 -7.73
N ILE A 91 0.57 1.45 -8.22
CA ILE A 91 0.88 1.35 -9.66
C ILE A 91 -0.25 0.61 -10.38
N SER A 92 -0.87 -0.36 -9.72
CA SER A 92 -1.95 -1.16 -10.32
C SER A 92 -3.09 -1.42 -9.31
N PRO A 93 -4.27 -0.77 -9.47
CA PRO A 93 -4.59 0.30 -10.44
C PRO A 93 -3.84 1.59 -10.09
N SER A 94 -3.48 2.38 -11.12
CA SER A 94 -2.81 3.67 -10.89
C SER A 94 -3.71 4.61 -10.09
N THR A 95 -3.37 4.78 -8.81
CA THR A 95 -4.18 5.54 -7.86
C THR A 95 -3.25 6.33 -6.96
N GLU A 96 -3.56 7.59 -6.74
CA GLU A 96 -2.78 8.48 -5.90
C GLU A 96 -3.65 9.13 -4.83
N TRP A 97 -3.09 9.28 -3.63
CA TRP A 97 -3.63 10.06 -2.51
C TRP A 97 -2.54 10.98 -2.02
N CYS A 98 -2.88 12.22 -1.76
CA CYS A 98 -1.94 13.19 -1.22
C CYS A 98 -2.62 14.10 -0.21
N ALA A 99 -1.87 14.47 0.82
CA ALA A 99 -2.19 15.55 1.74
C ALA A 99 -1.09 16.61 1.66
N PHE A 100 -1.46 17.88 1.75
CA PHE A 100 -0.52 19.00 1.73
C PHE A 100 -1.05 20.18 2.53
N GLU A 101 -0.12 20.96 3.06
CA GLU A 101 -0.41 22.28 3.63
C GLU A 101 0.11 23.36 2.68
N PHE A 102 -0.51 24.55 2.74
CA PHE A 102 -0.07 25.70 1.95
C PHE A 102 -0.41 27.01 2.65
N LEU A 103 0.22 28.10 2.26
CA LEU A 103 -0.16 29.42 2.74
C LEU A 103 -1.47 29.86 2.04
N PRO A 104 -2.54 30.22 2.79
CA PRO A 104 -3.80 30.67 2.18
C PRO A 104 -3.63 31.84 1.21
N THR A 105 -2.61 32.70 1.44
CA THR A 105 -2.26 33.82 0.57
C THR A 105 -1.67 33.40 -0.78
N ASP A 106 -1.15 32.17 -0.89
CA ASP A 106 -0.57 31.60 -2.13
C ASP A 106 -1.54 30.65 -2.85
N SER A 107 -2.85 30.80 -2.62
CA SER A 107 -3.86 29.87 -3.15
C SER A 107 -4.43 30.24 -4.52
N GLN A 108 -4.06 31.40 -5.08
CA GLN A 108 -4.69 31.93 -6.29
C GLN A 108 -4.51 31.02 -7.50
N GLY A 109 -3.30 30.45 -7.70
CA GLY A 109 -3.01 29.53 -8.80
C GLY A 109 -3.85 28.27 -8.71
N LEU A 110 -3.91 27.67 -7.51
CA LEU A 110 -4.72 26.47 -7.27
C LEU A 110 -6.21 26.76 -7.53
N ARG A 111 -6.75 27.87 -7.00
CA ARG A 111 -8.17 28.25 -7.18
C ARG A 111 -8.57 28.38 -8.65
N LYS A 112 -7.70 28.91 -9.50
CA LYS A 112 -7.99 29.09 -10.94
C LYS A 112 -8.15 27.78 -11.69
N ASN A 113 -7.48 26.73 -11.23
CA ASN A 113 -7.47 25.42 -11.88
C ASN A 113 -8.54 24.46 -11.31
N LEU A 114 -9.20 24.85 -10.24
CA LEU A 114 -10.22 24.03 -9.59
C LEU A 114 -11.62 24.46 -10.01
N LYS A 115 -12.46 23.50 -10.37
CA LYS A 115 -13.88 23.68 -10.64
C LYS A 115 -14.69 23.21 -9.43
N ASP A 116 -15.63 24.02 -8.97
CA ASP A 116 -16.60 23.64 -7.93
C ASP A 116 -17.40 22.41 -8.38
N VAL A 117 -17.71 21.55 -7.44
CA VAL A 117 -18.44 20.32 -7.70
C VAL A 117 -19.81 20.38 -7.03
N ASP A 118 -20.86 20.64 -7.81
CA ASP A 118 -22.25 20.48 -7.35
C ASP A 118 -22.66 19.02 -7.31
N ALA A 119 -22.09 18.19 -8.23
CA ALA A 119 -22.26 16.75 -8.26
C ALA A 119 -20.96 16.05 -8.65
N LEU A 120 -20.53 15.09 -7.84
CA LEU A 120 -19.29 14.34 -8.12
C LEU A 120 -19.39 13.50 -9.39
N PRO A 121 -18.40 13.60 -10.28
CA PRO A 121 -18.29 12.69 -11.43
C PRO A 121 -18.24 11.22 -10.95
N PRO A 122 -18.80 10.27 -11.72
CA PRO A 122 -18.81 8.85 -11.33
C PRO A 122 -17.42 8.29 -10.99
N SER A 123 -16.38 8.73 -11.70
CA SER A 123 -14.99 8.29 -11.56
C SER A 123 -14.37 8.63 -10.18
N VAL A 124 -14.83 9.70 -9.53
CA VAL A 124 -14.31 10.16 -8.24
C VAL A 124 -15.35 10.12 -7.11
N ARG A 125 -16.52 9.53 -7.37
CA ARG A 125 -17.59 9.43 -6.35
C ARG A 125 -17.23 8.49 -5.20
N ARG A 126 -16.36 7.52 -5.45
CA ARG A 126 -15.88 6.57 -4.46
C ARG A 126 -14.36 6.61 -4.37
N VAL A 127 -13.86 6.98 -3.21
CA VAL A 127 -12.42 7.04 -2.91
C VAL A 127 -12.07 5.86 -1.99
N PRO A 128 -11.25 4.91 -2.43
CA PRO A 128 -10.75 3.85 -1.55
C PRO A 128 -9.87 4.46 -0.44
N SER A 129 -9.87 3.82 0.73
CA SER A 129 -9.00 4.26 1.82
C SER A 129 -7.55 3.93 1.52
N PRO A 130 -6.63 4.89 1.63
CA PRO A 130 -5.20 4.59 1.53
C PRO A 130 -4.65 3.87 2.78
N GLY A 131 -5.44 3.70 3.84
CA GLY A 131 -5.02 3.00 5.07
C GLY A 131 -3.91 3.71 5.85
N VAL A 132 -3.81 5.03 5.72
CA VAL A 132 -2.82 5.88 6.42
C VAL A 132 -3.51 6.84 7.38
N SER A 133 -2.81 7.21 8.47
CA SER A 133 -3.38 8.02 9.55
C SER A 133 -3.64 9.48 9.17
N TRP A 134 -2.91 10.01 8.20
CA TRP A 134 -3.05 11.40 7.77
C TRP A 134 -4.23 11.63 6.79
N TRP A 135 -4.83 10.56 6.23
CA TRP A 135 -5.98 10.68 5.33
C TRP A 135 -7.29 10.75 6.11
N PRO A 136 -8.14 11.77 5.89
CA PRO A 136 -9.37 11.94 6.64
C PRO A 136 -10.40 10.83 6.34
N ALA A 137 -10.96 10.24 7.37
CA ALA A 137 -11.98 9.19 7.23
C ALA A 137 -13.22 9.65 6.44
N VAL A 138 -13.56 10.95 6.50
CA VAL A 138 -14.70 11.54 5.77
C VAL A 138 -14.51 11.51 4.25
N LEU A 139 -13.28 11.35 3.79
CA LEU A 139 -12.92 11.21 2.37
C LEU A 139 -12.81 9.74 1.91
N ASN A 140 -13.22 8.78 2.72
CA ASN A 140 -13.20 7.36 2.38
C ASN A 140 -14.55 6.85 1.87
N GLY A 141 -14.50 5.87 0.98
CA GLY A 141 -15.69 5.18 0.48
C GLY A 141 -16.56 6.05 -0.43
N ASN A 142 -17.86 5.89 -0.35
CA ASN A 142 -18.80 6.73 -1.10
C ASN A 142 -18.84 8.12 -0.46
N LEU A 143 -18.40 9.13 -1.22
CA LEU A 143 -18.29 10.49 -0.73
C LEU A 143 -19.68 11.10 -0.49
N ASN A 144 -19.83 11.78 0.64
CA ASN A 144 -21.00 12.56 0.98
C ASN A 144 -20.59 14.03 1.12
N VAL A 145 -21.00 14.84 0.15
CA VAL A 145 -20.62 16.26 0.05
C VAL A 145 -20.97 17.02 1.31
N GLU A 146 -22.17 16.82 1.88
CA GLU A 146 -22.59 17.51 3.09
C GLU A 146 -21.74 17.16 4.32
N LYS A 147 -21.38 15.87 4.48
CA LYS A 147 -20.48 15.44 5.57
C LYS A 147 -19.08 16.04 5.43
N ILE A 148 -18.60 16.14 4.19
CA ILE A 148 -17.28 16.70 3.88
C ILE A 148 -17.29 18.21 4.16
N HIS A 149 -18.35 18.93 3.76
CA HIS A 149 -18.51 20.36 4.10
C HIS A 149 -18.59 20.60 5.60
N ARG A 150 -19.33 19.77 6.35
CA ARG A 150 -19.37 19.86 7.82
C ARG A 150 -18.01 19.60 8.48
N ALA A 151 -17.15 18.82 7.84
CA ALA A 151 -15.77 18.60 8.29
C ALA A 151 -14.82 19.75 7.93
N GLY A 152 -15.33 20.83 7.28
CA GLY A 152 -14.56 22.03 6.93
C GLY A 152 -13.90 21.99 5.56
N PHE A 153 -14.17 20.97 4.73
CA PHE A 153 -13.61 20.87 3.39
C PHE A 153 -14.63 21.28 2.34
N LYS A 154 -14.16 21.93 1.28
CA LYS A 154 -14.90 22.12 0.05
C LYS A 154 -14.32 21.24 -1.03
N LEU A 155 -15.18 20.59 -1.83
CA LEU A 155 -14.78 19.68 -2.89
C LEU A 155 -14.63 20.41 -4.22
N TYR A 156 -13.63 19.99 -4.98
CA TYR A 156 -13.32 20.49 -6.32
C TYR A 156 -12.84 19.36 -7.22
N VAL A 157 -12.91 19.60 -8.52
CA VAL A 157 -12.22 18.79 -9.50
C VAL A 157 -11.29 19.67 -10.33
N ALA A 158 -10.16 19.08 -10.72
CA ALA A 158 -9.30 19.62 -11.76
C ALA A 158 -9.17 18.59 -12.88
N GLU A 159 -9.11 19.08 -14.09
CA GLU A 159 -8.81 18.26 -15.26
C GLU A 159 -7.37 18.56 -15.68
N THR A 160 -6.55 17.54 -15.76
CA THR A 160 -5.17 17.66 -16.26
C THR A 160 -5.06 16.88 -17.55
N ALA A 161 -4.59 17.57 -18.61
CA ALA A 161 -4.25 16.91 -19.88
C ALA A 161 -2.85 16.30 -19.72
N ARG A 162 -2.76 14.98 -19.54
CA ARG A 162 -1.47 14.27 -19.51
C ARG A 162 -0.97 13.86 -20.88
N THR A 163 -1.90 13.58 -21.78
CA THR A 163 -1.63 13.29 -23.19
C THR A 163 -2.75 13.88 -24.02
N SER A 164 -2.58 13.97 -25.33
CA SER A 164 -3.63 14.44 -26.26
C SER A 164 -4.88 13.55 -26.26
N VAL A 165 -4.88 12.40 -25.58
CA VAL A 165 -5.95 11.38 -25.65
C VAL A 165 -6.59 11.10 -24.28
N THR A 166 -5.91 11.34 -23.16
CA THR A 166 -6.40 11.01 -21.82
C THR A 166 -6.49 12.23 -20.92
N THR A 167 -7.71 12.53 -20.45
CA THR A 167 -7.96 13.52 -19.41
C THR A 167 -8.02 12.79 -18.07
N GLU A 168 -7.20 13.21 -17.12
CA GLU A 168 -7.25 12.73 -15.75
C GLU A 168 -8.10 13.68 -14.90
N ILE A 169 -9.01 13.13 -14.11
CA ILE A 169 -9.80 13.91 -13.16
C ILE A 169 -9.18 13.78 -11.78
N LEU A 170 -8.76 14.90 -11.24
CA LEU A 170 -8.26 15.02 -9.87
C LEU A 170 -9.38 15.53 -8.96
N LEU A 171 -9.66 14.81 -7.88
CA LEU A 171 -10.56 15.27 -6.83
C LEU A 171 -9.77 15.96 -5.74
N PHE A 172 -10.17 17.18 -5.37
CA PHE A 172 -9.58 17.94 -4.28
C PHE A 172 -10.61 18.17 -3.17
N ALA A 173 -10.14 18.04 -1.92
CA ALA A 173 -10.87 18.48 -0.72
C ALA A 173 -10.00 19.53 -0.01
N ILE A 174 -10.46 20.79 0.01
CA ILE A 174 -9.65 21.93 0.49
C ILE A 174 -10.32 22.61 1.67
N ASP A 175 -9.55 22.81 2.74
CA ASP A 175 -9.83 23.71 3.87
C ASP A 175 -9.03 24.99 3.63
N TRP A 176 -9.66 25.96 2.92
CA TRP A 176 -9.00 27.21 2.51
C TRP A 176 -8.51 28.06 3.69
N PRO A 177 -9.33 28.25 4.75
CA PRO A 177 -8.89 29.04 5.91
C PRO A 177 -7.65 28.48 6.59
N LYS A 178 -7.52 27.15 6.67
CA LYS A 178 -6.38 26.49 7.29
C LYS A 178 -5.23 26.22 6.32
N GLY A 179 -5.39 26.49 5.04
CA GLY A 179 -4.39 26.20 4.04
C GLY A 179 -4.03 24.70 4.00
N ARG A 180 -5.03 23.83 3.98
CA ARG A 180 -4.85 22.39 3.99
C ARG A 180 -5.64 21.74 2.85
N GLY A 181 -4.99 20.87 2.10
CA GLY A 181 -5.60 20.17 0.98
C GLY A 181 -5.32 18.69 0.97
N PHE A 182 -6.25 17.97 0.36
CA PHE A 182 -6.14 16.56 0.02
C PHE A 182 -6.50 16.39 -1.43
N PHE A 183 -5.79 15.53 -2.15
CA PHE A 183 -6.26 15.13 -3.47
C PHE A 183 -6.25 13.61 -3.64
N TYR A 184 -7.10 13.18 -4.55
CA TYR A 184 -7.21 11.80 -4.98
C TYR A 184 -7.31 11.77 -6.50
N SER A 185 -6.58 10.86 -7.12
CA SER A 185 -6.76 10.51 -8.51
C SER A 185 -6.79 9.00 -8.71
N ARG A 186 -7.43 8.58 -9.78
CA ARG A 186 -7.41 7.22 -10.27
C ARG A 186 -7.40 7.24 -11.78
N ARG A 187 -6.40 6.60 -12.33
CA ARG A 187 -6.29 6.36 -13.77
C ARG A 187 -6.97 5.03 -14.10
N GLY A 188 -7.87 5.07 -15.05
CA GLY A 188 -8.56 3.89 -15.56
C GLY A 188 -7.81 3.20 -16.68
#